data_d43d513b6cb6f9d0d0b8de0d00480f50
#
_entry.id   d43d513b6cb6f9d0d0b8de0d00480f50
#
_cell.length_a   1.000
_cell.length_b   1.000
_cell.length_c   1.000
_cell.angle_alpha   90.00
_cell.angle_beta   90.00
_cell.angle_gamma   90.00
#
_symmetry.space_group_name_H-M   'P 1'
#
loop_
_entity.id
_entity.type
_entity.pdbx_description
1 polymer ?
#
loop_
_entity_poly.entity_id
_entity_poly.type
_entity_poly.pdbx_seq_one_letter_code
_entity_poly.pdbx_strand_id
1 'polypeptide(L)'
;MNVRILISAMLCFLLIGYGVKLQAEPTESLPVEAGVIRGKVIDAKTREPMQFVNISVRKAGTTVPLKGMVTDETGTFHIAQLPEGSYTLSISFIGYKTIEKPFTLSKYRESISGTCYCKRTANCSAKSRSPANVPK
;
A
#
# COMPACT_ATOMS: atom_id res chain seq x y z
N MET A 1 -69.15 9.68 21.08
CA MET A 1 -67.70 9.73 20.75
C MET A 1 -67.03 8.51 21.38
N ASN A 2 -66.58 7.54 20.58
CA ASN A 2 -66.24 6.23 21.06
C ASN A 2 -64.83 6.23 21.70
N VAL A 3 -64.75 6.04 23.01
CA VAL A 3 -63.53 5.99 23.81
C VAL A 3 -62.49 4.98 23.23
N ARG A 4 -63.00 3.95 22.55
CA ARG A 4 -62.15 2.94 21.87
C ARG A 4 -61.30 3.53 20.72
N ILE A 5 -61.80 4.55 20.01
CA ILE A 5 -61.08 5.20 18.91
C ILE A 5 -59.99 6.12 19.47
N LEU A 6 -60.23 6.77 20.59
CA LEU A 6 -59.25 7.65 21.23
C LEU A 6 -58.10 6.87 21.83
N ILE A 7 -58.35 5.68 22.39
CA ILE A 7 -57.29 4.80 22.92
C ILE A 7 -56.42 4.24 21.79
N SER A 8 -57.06 3.89 20.65
CA SER A 8 -56.33 3.41 19.48
C SER A 8 -55.42 4.47 18.87
N ALA A 9 -55.89 5.72 18.78
CA ALA A 9 -55.11 6.85 18.27
C ALA A 9 -53.93 7.19 19.20
N MET A 10 -54.16 7.10 20.52
CA MET A 10 -53.11 7.36 21.50
C MET A 10 -52.03 6.27 21.50
N LEU A 11 -52.39 5.00 21.26
CA LEU A 11 -51.46 3.89 21.16
C LEU A 11 -50.60 3.99 19.89
N CYS A 12 -51.16 4.45 18.76
CA CYS A 12 -50.40 4.70 17.54
C CYS A 12 -49.35 5.83 17.69
N PHE A 13 -49.73 6.89 18.46
CA PHE A 13 -48.81 8.00 18.69
C PHE A 13 -47.60 7.61 19.59
N LEU A 14 -47.80 6.66 20.50
CA LEU A 14 -46.72 6.13 21.34
C LEU A 14 -45.71 5.25 20.58
N LEU A 15 -46.11 4.61 19.48
CA LEU A 15 -45.23 3.76 18.67
C LEU A 15 -44.37 4.57 17.69
N ILE A 16 -44.73 5.80 17.35
CA ILE A 16 -43.97 6.69 16.47
C ILE A 16 -42.77 7.34 17.22
N GLY A 17 -42.81 7.33 18.55
CA GLY A 17 -41.75 7.91 19.40
C GLY A 17 -40.47 7.03 19.57
N TYR A 18 -40.54 5.77 19.21
CA TYR A 18 -39.34 4.92 19.19
C TYR A 18 -38.61 5.12 17.86
N GLY A 19 -37.85 6.19 17.79
CA GLY A 19 -36.89 6.41 16.71
C GLY A 19 -35.96 5.21 16.65
N VAL A 20 -36.19 4.31 15.71
CA VAL A 20 -35.22 3.28 15.33
C VAL A 20 -34.00 4.03 14.80
N LYS A 21 -33.04 4.26 15.68
CA LYS A 21 -31.70 4.66 15.23
C LYS A 21 -31.16 3.49 14.41
N LEU A 22 -31.26 3.61 13.09
CA LEU A 22 -30.47 2.79 12.18
C LEU A 22 -29.01 3.20 12.42
N GLN A 23 -28.38 2.54 13.38
CA GLN A 23 -26.93 2.60 13.47
C GLN A 23 -26.43 1.80 12.25
N ALA A 24 -25.97 2.55 11.24
CA ALA A 24 -25.07 1.98 10.27
C ALA A 24 -23.83 1.54 11.05
N GLU A 25 -23.74 0.25 11.32
CA GLU A 25 -22.51 -0.33 11.84
C GLU A 25 -21.39 0.01 10.85
N PRO A 26 -20.29 0.63 11.31
CA PRO A 26 -19.14 0.76 10.45
C PRO A 26 -18.78 -0.66 10.03
N THR A 27 -18.83 -0.93 8.74
CA THR A 27 -18.34 -2.16 8.16
C THR A 27 -16.88 -2.24 8.57
N GLU A 28 -16.61 -3.01 9.60
CA GLU A 28 -15.27 -3.35 10.05
C GLU A 28 -14.63 -4.10 8.88
N SER A 29 -13.92 -3.34 8.04
CA SER A 29 -13.09 -3.93 6.99
C SER A 29 -12.11 -4.82 7.74
N LEU A 30 -12.26 -6.14 7.54
CA LEU A 30 -11.30 -7.14 8.00
C LEU A 30 -9.89 -6.58 7.73
N PRO A 31 -8.97 -6.65 8.70
CA PRO A 31 -7.62 -6.19 8.48
C PRO A 31 -7.07 -6.98 7.28
N VAL A 32 -7.02 -6.31 6.14
CA VAL A 32 -6.29 -6.83 4.99
C VAL A 32 -4.87 -6.95 5.49
N GLU A 33 -4.37 -8.17 5.62
CA GLU A 33 -2.97 -8.42 5.98
C GLU A 33 -2.11 -7.69 4.95
N ALA A 34 -1.64 -6.53 5.36
CA ALA A 34 -1.05 -5.58 4.47
C ALA A 34 0.45 -5.86 4.40
N GLY A 35 0.92 -6.22 3.22
CA GLY A 35 2.34 -6.41 2.96
C GLY A 35 3.14 -5.13 3.18
N VAL A 36 4.38 -5.31 3.57
CA VAL A 36 5.36 -4.23 3.79
C VAL A 36 6.55 -4.43 2.85
N ILE A 37 6.94 -3.37 2.17
CA ILE A 37 8.16 -3.34 1.35
C ILE A 37 9.16 -2.40 2.01
N ARG A 38 10.37 -2.88 2.19
CA ARG A 38 11.50 -2.09 2.66
C ARG A 38 12.65 -2.23 1.68
N GLY A 39 13.40 -1.16 1.52
CA GLY A 39 14.57 -1.22 0.67
C GLY A 39 15.50 -0.05 0.89
N LYS A 40 16.69 -0.15 0.31
CA LYS A 40 17.70 0.89 0.32
C LYS A 40 18.12 1.21 -1.09
N VAL A 41 18.22 2.48 -1.40
CA VAL A 41 18.71 2.98 -2.69
C VAL A 41 20.11 3.50 -2.51
N ILE A 42 21.04 3.02 -3.32
CA ILE A 42 22.44 3.46 -3.32
C ILE A 42 22.89 3.77 -4.74
N ASP A 43 23.79 4.72 -4.88
CA ASP A 43 24.46 5.00 -6.15
C ASP A 43 25.36 3.82 -6.53
N ALA A 44 25.26 3.38 -7.76
CA ALA A 44 26.04 2.24 -8.25
C ALA A 44 27.54 2.54 -8.37
N LYS A 45 27.92 3.82 -8.47
CA LYS A 45 29.28 4.28 -8.69
C LYS A 45 29.98 4.64 -7.39
N THR A 46 29.35 5.50 -6.58
CA THR A 46 29.94 5.98 -5.31
C THR A 46 29.67 5.04 -4.14
N ARG A 47 28.64 4.16 -4.26
CA ARG A 47 28.16 3.28 -3.18
C ARG A 47 27.54 4.02 -2.01
N GLU A 48 27.26 5.31 -2.18
CA GLU A 48 26.63 6.14 -1.17
C GLU A 48 25.12 5.99 -1.17
N PRO A 49 24.47 6.13 -0.02
CA PRO A 49 23.01 6.14 0.07
C PRO A 49 22.45 7.37 -0.65
N MET A 50 21.35 7.17 -1.39
CA MET A 50 20.70 8.23 -2.14
C MET A 50 19.44 8.68 -1.41
N GLN A 51 19.47 9.89 -0.87
CA GLN A 51 18.33 10.53 -0.22
C GLN A 51 17.39 11.18 -1.24
N PHE A 52 16.12 11.35 -0.85
CA PHE A 52 15.07 12.01 -1.64
C PHE A 52 14.81 11.40 -3.03
N VAL A 53 15.09 10.14 -3.19
CA VAL A 53 14.74 9.39 -4.41
C VAL A 53 13.25 9.09 -4.42
N ASN A 54 12.58 9.40 -5.51
CA ASN A 54 11.16 9.08 -5.68
C ASN A 54 10.96 7.58 -5.86
N ILE A 55 10.16 7.01 -4.98
CA ILE A 55 9.73 5.62 -5.01
C ILE A 55 8.24 5.59 -5.25
N SER A 56 7.78 4.87 -6.25
CA SER A 56 6.35 4.65 -6.48
C SER A 56 6.05 3.18 -6.73
N VAL A 57 4.90 2.74 -6.26
CA VAL A 57 4.38 1.39 -6.46
C VAL A 57 3.09 1.48 -7.26
N ARG A 58 3.01 0.72 -8.33
CA ARG A 58 1.80 0.57 -9.13
C ARG A 58 1.41 -0.90 -9.22
N LYS A 59 0.12 -1.17 -9.39
CA LYS A 59 -0.36 -2.53 -9.64
C LYS A 59 0.09 -2.99 -11.04
N ALA A 60 0.45 -4.24 -11.20
CA ALA A 60 0.84 -4.79 -12.49
C ALA A 60 -0.27 -4.55 -13.52
N GLY A 61 0.13 -4.10 -14.72
CA GLY A 61 -0.80 -3.76 -15.80
C GLY A 61 -1.46 -2.39 -15.70
N THR A 62 -1.13 -1.56 -14.68
CA THR A 62 -1.64 -0.18 -14.58
C THR A 62 -0.51 0.84 -14.67
N THR A 63 -0.84 2.02 -15.16
CA THR A 63 0.09 3.16 -15.21
C THR A 63 -0.05 4.08 -14.00
N VAL A 64 -1.18 3.97 -13.28
CA VAL A 64 -1.48 4.83 -12.12
C VAL A 64 -0.73 4.34 -10.89
N PRO A 65 0.04 5.19 -10.21
CA PRO A 65 0.70 4.83 -8.97
C PRO A 65 -0.34 4.63 -7.84
N LEU A 66 -0.19 3.54 -7.11
CA LEU A 66 -1.03 3.22 -5.95
C LEU A 66 -0.52 3.93 -4.68
N LYS A 67 0.78 3.92 -4.50
CA LYS A 67 1.49 4.60 -3.40
C LYS A 67 2.82 5.16 -3.88
N GLY A 68 3.24 6.25 -3.24
CA GLY A 68 4.54 6.88 -3.49
C GLY A 68 5.15 7.42 -2.21
N MET A 69 6.47 7.47 -2.19
CA MET A 69 7.26 8.10 -1.13
C MET A 69 8.63 8.49 -1.64
N VAL A 70 9.42 9.13 -0.80
CA VAL A 70 10.83 9.41 -1.05
C VAL A 70 11.71 8.68 -0.05
N THR A 71 12.95 8.39 -0.43
CA THR A 71 13.93 7.81 0.49
C THR A 71 14.35 8.83 1.55
N ASP A 72 14.67 8.34 2.74
CA ASP A 72 15.22 9.13 3.83
C ASP A 72 16.70 9.49 3.61
N GLU A 73 17.34 10.15 4.59
CA GLU A 73 18.74 10.54 4.55
C GLU A 73 19.70 9.35 4.44
N THR A 74 19.27 8.18 4.87
CA THR A 74 20.05 6.93 4.79
C THR A 74 19.82 6.17 3.48
N GLY A 75 19.00 6.74 2.57
CA GLY A 75 18.59 6.13 1.32
C GLY A 75 17.56 5.00 1.51
N THR A 76 16.94 4.89 2.67
CA THR A 76 15.98 3.83 2.99
C THR A 76 14.56 4.25 2.66
N PHE A 77 13.74 3.30 2.22
CA PHE A 77 12.30 3.48 2.03
C PHE A 77 11.50 2.37 2.67
N HIS A 78 10.27 2.71 3.07
CA HIS A 78 9.36 1.79 3.74
C HIS A 78 7.93 2.03 3.30
N ILE A 79 7.37 1.12 2.52
CA ILE A 79 5.98 1.19 2.04
C ILE A 79 5.18 0.09 2.72
N ALA A 80 4.20 0.49 3.51
CA ALA A 80 3.30 -0.40 4.22
C ALA A 80 1.89 -0.40 3.63
N GLN A 81 1.05 -1.32 4.07
CA GLN A 81 -0.36 -1.42 3.69
C GLN A 81 -0.56 -1.62 2.18
N LEU A 82 0.18 -2.56 1.61
CA LEU A 82 -0.06 -3.02 0.25
C LEU A 82 -0.85 -4.34 0.30
N PRO A 83 -2.01 -4.42 -0.35
CA PRO A 83 -2.73 -5.69 -0.50
C PRO A 83 -1.90 -6.75 -1.21
N GLU A 84 -2.32 -8.00 -1.11
CA GLU A 84 -1.73 -9.06 -1.93
C GLU A 84 -1.89 -8.78 -3.41
N GLY A 85 -0.91 -9.13 -4.20
CA GLY A 85 -0.96 -8.96 -5.65
C GLY A 85 0.39 -8.72 -6.30
N SER A 86 0.36 -8.57 -7.61
CA SER A 86 1.54 -8.26 -8.43
C SER A 86 1.66 -6.75 -8.63
N TYR A 87 2.85 -6.24 -8.42
CA TYR A 87 3.17 -4.82 -8.43
C TYR A 87 4.44 -4.53 -9.22
N THR A 88 4.60 -3.28 -9.60
CA THR A 88 5.86 -2.75 -10.13
C THR A 88 6.33 -1.61 -9.24
N LEU A 89 7.53 -1.74 -8.71
CA LEU A 89 8.25 -0.68 -8.01
C LEU A 89 8.99 0.17 -9.02
N SER A 90 8.74 1.46 -9.05
CA SER A 90 9.46 2.42 -9.88
C SER A 90 10.29 3.35 -8.99
N ILE A 91 11.56 3.45 -9.30
CA ILE A 91 12.54 4.27 -8.59
C ILE A 91 13.05 5.30 -9.58
N SER A 92 12.85 6.58 -9.29
CA SER A 92 13.26 7.68 -10.17
C SER A 92 13.96 8.80 -9.40
N PHE A 93 15.03 9.32 -9.98
CA PHE A 93 15.77 10.46 -9.44
C PHE A 93 16.34 11.31 -10.57
N ILE A 94 16.45 12.62 -10.34
CA ILE A 94 16.93 13.57 -11.36
C ILE A 94 18.37 13.22 -11.76
N GLY A 95 18.60 13.06 -13.07
CA GLY A 95 19.91 12.70 -13.62
C GLY A 95 20.24 11.20 -13.57
N TYR A 96 19.28 10.37 -13.14
CA TYR A 96 19.43 8.93 -13.09
C TYR A 96 18.37 8.25 -13.97
N LYS A 97 18.69 7.06 -14.45
CA LYS A 97 17.72 6.25 -15.21
C LYS A 97 16.69 5.67 -14.26
N THR A 98 15.42 5.82 -14.59
CA THR A 98 14.31 5.18 -13.86
C THR A 98 14.47 3.67 -13.87
N ILE A 99 14.32 3.05 -12.71
CA ILE A 99 14.40 1.60 -12.52
C ILE A 99 12.99 1.10 -12.21
N GLU A 100 12.56 0.10 -12.94
CA GLU A 100 11.31 -0.59 -12.68
C GLU A 100 11.58 -2.03 -12.28
N LYS A 101 11.01 -2.45 -11.15
CA LYS A 101 11.14 -3.82 -10.64
C LYS A 101 9.75 -4.42 -10.40
N PRO A 102 9.37 -5.45 -11.14
CA PRO A 102 8.18 -6.21 -10.82
C PRO A 102 8.41 -7.06 -9.56
N PHE A 103 7.39 -7.16 -8.71
CA PHE A 103 7.38 -8.01 -7.53
C PHE A 103 5.96 -8.47 -7.21
N THR A 104 5.85 -9.54 -6.44
CA THR A 104 4.55 -10.07 -6.00
C THR A 104 4.54 -10.17 -4.48
N LEU A 105 3.49 -9.63 -3.87
CA LEU A 105 3.20 -9.80 -2.46
C LEU A 105 2.24 -10.96 -2.28
N SER A 106 2.61 -11.90 -1.44
CA SER A 106 1.82 -13.07 -1.06
C SER A 106 1.65 -13.08 0.45
N LYS A 107 0.53 -13.64 0.92
CA LYS A 107 0.12 -13.73 2.32
C LYS A 107 1.18 -14.28 3.29
N TYR A 108 2.13 -15.05 2.78
CA TYR A 108 3.14 -15.74 3.58
C TYR A 108 4.56 -15.14 3.48
N ARG A 109 4.72 -14.00 2.79
CA ARG A 109 6.03 -13.34 2.67
C ARG A 109 5.96 -11.91 3.19
N GLU A 110 6.33 -11.76 4.42
CA GLU A 110 6.70 -10.48 4.99
C GLU A 110 7.97 -9.96 4.32
N SER A 111 7.89 -8.68 3.95
CA SER A 111 9.00 -7.80 3.57
C SER A 111 9.93 -8.27 2.44
N ILE A 112 9.70 -7.72 1.27
CA ILE A 112 10.75 -7.66 0.25
C ILE A 112 11.79 -6.65 0.73
N SER A 113 12.88 -7.17 1.31
CA SER A 113 14.05 -6.36 1.62
C SER A 113 15.03 -6.43 0.44
N GLY A 114 15.37 -5.31 -0.13
CA GLY A 114 16.27 -5.28 -1.28
C GLY A 114 17.06 -3.97 -1.38
N THR A 115 18.33 -4.08 -1.78
CA THR A 115 19.15 -2.93 -2.14
C THR A 115 19.01 -2.66 -3.63
N CYS A 116 18.63 -1.45 -3.99
CA CYS A 116 18.53 -0.99 -5.38
C CYS A 116 19.74 -0.11 -5.72
N TYR A 117 20.40 -0.42 -6.82
CA TYR A 117 21.55 0.34 -7.29
C TYR A 117 21.11 1.26 -8.43
N CYS A 118 21.11 2.58 -8.18
CA CYS A 118 20.84 3.57 -9.21
C CYS A 118 22.09 3.91 -9.99
N LYS A 119 22.01 3.90 -11.32
CA LYS A 119 23.06 4.36 -12.22
C LYS A 119 22.67 5.67 -12.88
N ARG A 120 23.60 6.61 -12.95
CA ARG A 120 23.46 7.82 -13.76
C ARG A 120 23.22 7.42 -15.23
N THR A 121 22.55 8.29 -15.95
CA THR A 121 21.97 8.07 -17.31
C THR A 121 22.92 7.50 -18.36
N ALA A 122 24.22 7.39 -18.09
CA ALA A 122 25.22 6.91 -19.04
C ALA A 122 25.35 5.38 -19.13
N ASN A 123 24.97 4.57 -18.12
CA ASN A 123 25.02 3.10 -18.23
C ASN A 123 24.23 2.40 -17.12
N CYS A 124 23.17 1.71 -17.47
CA CYS A 124 22.33 0.99 -16.52
C CYS A 124 22.47 -0.53 -16.69
N SER A 125 22.90 -1.21 -15.62
CA SER A 125 22.77 -2.66 -15.50
C SER A 125 22.24 -2.99 -14.11
N ALA A 126 21.01 -3.46 -14.03
CA ALA A 126 20.42 -3.93 -12.81
C ALA A 126 20.93 -5.36 -12.53
N LYS A 127 21.81 -5.53 -11.55
CA LYS A 127 22.17 -6.85 -11.04
C LYS A 127 21.20 -7.21 -9.92
N SER A 128 20.15 -7.91 -10.30
CA SER A 128 19.26 -8.58 -9.36
C SER A 128 20.03 -9.68 -8.65
N ARG A 129 20.24 -9.57 -7.34
CA ARG A 129 20.50 -10.75 -6.52
C ARG A 129 19.16 -11.37 -6.17
N SER A 130 18.80 -12.38 -6.93
CA SER A 130 17.79 -13.35 -6.52
C SER A 130 18.36 -14.10 -5.30
N PRO A 131 17.62 -14.27 -4.20
CA PRO A 131 18.02 -15.25 -3.21
C PRO A 131 17.68 -16.63 -3.79
N ALA A 132 18.66 -17.23 -4.46
CA ALA A 132 18.65 -18.65 -4.71
C ALA A 132 19.11 -19.33 -3.40
N ASN A 133 18.27 -20.19 -2.92
CA ASN A 133 18.56 -21.47 -2.31
C ASN A 133 17.72 -21.71 -1.06
N VAL A 134 16.67 -22.50 -1.27
CA VAL A 134 16.06 -23.32 -0.21
C VAL A 134 16.65 -24.71 -0.46
N PRO A 135 17.46 -25.28 0.45
CA PRO A 135 17.80 -26.70 0.38
C PRO A 135 16.57 -27.54 0.75
N LYS A 136 16.44 -28.66 0.07
CA LYS A 136 15.43 -29.70 0.26
C LYS A 136 15.46 -30.27 1.68
#